data_2f5fe89669f442f147a16653a1361c16
#
_entry.id   2f5fe89669f442f147a16653a1361c16
#
_cell.length_a   1.000
_cell.length_b   1.000
_cell.length_c   1.000
_cell.angle_alpha   90.00
_cell.angle_beta   90.00
_cell.angle_gamma   90.00
#
_symmetry.space_group_name_H-M   'P 1'
#
loop_
_entity.id
_entity.type
_entity.pdbx_description
1 polymer ?
#
loop_
_entity_poly.entity_id
_entity_poly.type
_entity_poly.pdbx_seq_one_letter_code
_entity_poly.pdbx_strand_id
1 'polypeptide(L)'
;MYKRQVEDAVRNARKNAIDNAMFICDSAEDVLPTLVAQGVSADCIILDPPRKGCHESVLRAIAQSYAKRIAYVSCNPATLARDCKTLAAMGYEIKCVQPVDMFCETAHVETVVLMSRVEK
;
A
#
# COMPACT_ATOMS: atom_id res chain seq x y z
N MET A 1 10.73 5.99 15.94
CA MET A 1 9.66 6.82 15.33
C MET A 1 8.44 5.99 14.93
N TYR A 2 8.61 4.91 14.22
CA TYR A 2 7.50 4.03 13.82
C TYR A 2 6.76 3.37 14.98
N LYS A 3 7.49 2.99 16.04
CA LYS A 3 6.90 2.38 17.22
C LYS A 3 5.82 3.26 17.85
N ARG A 4 6.07 4.57 17.97
CA ARG A 4 5.13 5.52 18.53
C ARG A 4 3.87 5.65 17.67
N GLN A 5 4.04 5.66 16.34
CA GLN A 5 2.90 5.71 15.40
C GLN A 5 2.00 4.48 15.55
N VAL A 6 2.59 3.31 15.72
CA VAL A 6 1.83 2.06 15.91
C VAL A 6 1.12 2.08 17.27
N GLU A 7 1.78 2.55 18.33
CA GLU A 7 1.16 2.71 19.65
C GLU A 7 -0.03 3.66 19.60
N ASP A 8 0.10 4.78 18.86
CA ASP A 8 -0.99 5.73 18.69
C ASP A 8 -2.15 5.12 17.88
N ALA A 9 -1.85 4.31 16.86
CA ALA A 9 -2.85 3.61 16.07
C ALA A 9 -3.65 2.63 16.94
N VAL A 10 -2.99 1.87 17.79
CA VAL A 10 -3.65 0.94 18.74
C VAL A 10 -4.57 1.71 19.67
N ARG A 11 -4.08 2.83 20.21
CA ARG A 11 -4.84 3.67 21.13
C ARG A 11 -6.09 4.26 20.44
N ASN A 12 -5.93 4.74 19.23
CA ASN A 12 -7.04 5.27 18.43
C ASN A 12 -8.08 4.21 18.11
N ALA A 13 -7.66 2.98 17.81
CA ALA A 13 -8.55 1.87 17.56
C ALA A 13 -9.39 1.55 18.80
N ARG A 14 -8.77 1.50 19.97
CA ARG A 14 -9.47 1.27 21.25
C ARG A 14 -10.46 2.37 21.54
N LYS A 15 -10.06 3.62 21.35
CA LYS A 15 -10.90 4.79 21.59
C LYS A 15 -12.14 4.79 20.70
N ASN A 16 -12.05 4.24 19.49
CA ASN A 16 -13.15 4.16 18.53
C ASN A 16 -13.84 2.79 18.51
N ALA A 17 -13.57 1.95 19.50
CA ALA A 17 -14.17 0.60 19.64
C ALA A 17 -13.95 -0.29 18.41
N ILE A 18 -12.77 -0.16 17.77
CA ILE A 18 -12.37 -1.02 16.65
C ILE A 18 -11.63 -2.22 17.23
N ASP A 19 -12.18 -3.41 17.07
CA ASP A 19 -11.64 -4.64 17.62
C ASP A 19 -11.17 -5.64 16.56
N ASN A 20 -11.35 -5.32 15.29
CA ASN A 20 -11.01 -6.19 14.15
C ASN A 20 -9.78 -5.73 13.39
N ALA A 21 -8.89 -4.96 14.02
CA ALA A 21 -7.64 -4.48 13.44
C ALA A 21 -6.44 -5.09 14.16
N MET A 22 -5.43 -5.48 13.40
CA MET A 22 -4.15 -5.94 13.92
C MET A 22 -3.07 -4.95 13.48
N PHE A 23 -2.17 -4.60 14.41
CA PHE A 23 -1.11 -3.63 14.19
C PHE A 23 0.25 -4.31 14.31
N ILE A 24 1.14 -4.05 13.36
CA ILE A 24 2.49 -4.62 13.34
C ILE A 24 3.48 -3.47 13.21
N CYS A 25 4.42 -3.40 14.15
CA CYS A 25 5.49 -2.40 14.13
C CYS A 25 6.75 -3.01 13.54
N ASP A 26 6.84 -2.99 12.22
CA ASP A 26 8.02 -3.46 11.51
C ASP A 26 8.00 -2.92 10.08
N SER A 27 9.06 -3.18 9.34
CA SER A 27 9.18 -2.80 7.94
C SER A 27 8.28 -3.70 7.07
N ALA A 28 7.54 -3.09 6.14
CA ALA A 28 6.66 -3.84 5.24
C ALA A 28 7.43 -4.83 4.37
N GLU A 29 8.65 -4.49 3.99
CA GLU A 29 9.51 -5.35 3.17
C GLU A 29 9.92 -6.64 3.88
N ASP A 30 9.91 -6.63 5.22
CA ASP A 30 10.18 -7.81 6.03
C ASP A 30 8.90 -8.55 6.41
N VAL A 31 7.86 -7.82 6.79
CA VAL A 31 6.61 -8.40 7.34
C VAL A 31 5.72 -8.98 6.25
N LEU A 32 5.50 -8.26 5.16
CA LEU A 32 4.53 -8.67 4.16
C LEU A 32 4.89 -9.99 3.48
N PRO A 33 6.14 -10.21 3.04
CA PRO A 33 6.49 -11.52 2.47
C PRO A 33 6.30 -12.67 3.47
N THR A 34 6.56 -12.44 4.75
CA THR A 34 6.37 -13.44 5.80
C THR A 34 4.89 -13.78 5.97
N LEU A 35 4.02 -12.78 6.02
CA LEU A 35 2.58 -13.00 6.15
C LEU A 35 2.03 -13.76 4.95
N VAL A 36 2.44 -13.40 3.76
CA VAL A 36 2.01 -14.09 2.52
C VAL A 36 2.50 -15.54 2.53
N ALA A 37 3.74 -15.79 2.95
CA ALA A 37 4.28 -17.15 3.06
C ALA A 37 3.53 -18.00 4.08
N GLN A 38 2.95 -17.37 5.10
CA GLN A 38 2.11 -18.05 6.11
C GLN A 38 0.67 -18.26 5.65
N GLY A 39 0.34 -17.88 4.42
CA GLY A 39 -0.98 -18.08 3.85
C GLY A 39 -1.99 -16.95 4.16
N VAL A 40 -1.53 -15.84 4.69
CA VAL A 40 -2.40 -14.68 4.92
C VAL A 40 -2.78 -14.09 3.55
N SER A 41 -4.07 -13.89 3.33
CA SER A 41 -4.59 -13.28 2.11
C SER A 41 -5.37 -12.01 2.44
N ALA A 42 -5.42 -11.09 1.47
CA ALA A 42 -6.16 -9.86 1.60
C ALA A 42 -7.02 -9.64 0.36
N ASP A 43 -8.22 -9.13 0.54
CA ASP A 43 -9.08 -8.75 -0.59
C ASP A 43 -8.62 -7.45 -1.22
N CYS A 44 -8.17 -6.52 -0.40
CA CYS A 44 -7.67 -5.21 -0.83
C CYS A 44 -6.42 -4.86 -0.03
N ILE A 45 -5.45 -4.27 -0.71
CA ILE A 45 -4.23 -3.75 -0.10
C ILE A 45 -4.15 -2.26 -0.36
N ILE A 46 -3.93 -1.48 0.69
CA ILE A 46 -3.71 -0.04 0.60
C ILE A 46 -2.23 0.24 0.87
N LEU A 47 -1.59 0.95 -0.05
CA LEU A 47 -0.18 1.33 0.04
C LEU A 47 -0.05 2.83 0.17
N ASP A 48 0.80 3.27 1.08
CA ASP A 48 1.17 4.68 1.24
C ASP A 48 2.67 4.75 1.52
N PRO A 49 3.51 4.42 0.53
CA PRO A 49 4.96 4.35 0.72
C PRO A 49 5.61 5.73 0.74
N PRO A 50 6.87 5.80 1.22
CA PRO A 50 7.65 7.03 1.12
C PRO A 50 7.95 7.40 -0.35
N ARG A 51 8.63 8.54 -0.57
CA ARG A 51 8.93 9.05 -1.91
C ARG A 51 9.69 8.08 -2.81
N LYS A 52 10.52 7.22 -2.24
CA LYS A 52 11.28 6.21 -2.99
C LYS A 52 10.39 5.09 -3.55
N GLY A 53 9.14 5.06 -3.18
CA GLY A 53 8.19 4.02 -3.58
C GLY A 53 8.32 2.75 -2.75
N CYS A 54 7.74 1.67 -3.25
CA CYS A 54 7.77 0.37 -2.58
C CYS A 54 9.04 -0.40 -2.96
N HIS A 55 9.56 -1.16 -1.99
CA HIS A 55 10.59 -2.15 -2.27
C HIS A 55 10.01 -3.24 -3.18
N GLU A 56 10.81 -3.77 -4.09
CA GLU A 56 10.35 -4.79 -5.05
C GLU A 56 9.79 -6.03 -4.35
N SER A 57 10.35 -6.42 -3.20
CA SER A 57 9.85 -7.55 -2.42
C SER A 57 8.42 -7.33 -1.93
N VAL A 58 8.03 -6.08 -1.63
CA VAL A 58 6.67 -5.72 -1.25
C VAL A 58 5.72 -5.91 -2.42
N LEU A 59 6.08 -5.39 -3.60
CA LEU A 59 5.26 -5.51 -4.81
C LEU A 59 5.07 -6.99 -5.19
N ARG A 60 6.14 -7.76 -5.09
CA ARG A 60 6.10 -9.20 -5.39
C ARG A 60 5.21 -9.95 -4.40
N ALA A 61 5.31 -9.63 -3.12
CA ALA A 61 4.46 -10.22 -2.09
C ALA A 61 2.99 -9.89 -2.31
N ILE A 62 2.68 -8.67 -2.74
CA ILE A 62 1.31 -8.27 -3.09
C ILE A 62 0.76 -9.16 -4.20
N ALA A 63 1.54 -9.38 -5.25
CA ALA A 63 1.14 -10.24 -6.35
C ALA A 63 0.93 -11.69 -5.88
N GLN A 64 1.78 -12.18 -5.00
CA GLN A 64 1.69 -13.54 -4.44
C GLN A 64 0.52 -13.71 -3.47
N SER A 65 0.04 -12.63 -2.86
CA SER A 65 -1.12 -12.67 -1.98
C SER A 65 -2.44 -12.82 -2.72
N TYR A 66 -2.43 -12.64 -4.04
CA TYR A 66 -3.63 -12.65 -4.89
C TYR A 66 -4.68 -11.62 -4.50
N ALA A 67 -4.26 -10.49 -3.90
CA ALA A 67 -5.16 -9.39 -3.58
C ALA A 67 -5.89 -8.94 -4.85
N LYS A 68 -7.20 -8.80 -4.76
CA LYS A 68 -8.04 -8.44 -5.92
C LYS A 68 -7.91 -6.98 -6.29
N ARG A 69 -7.67 -6.12 -5.31
CA ARG A 69 -7.61 -4.67 -5.50
C ARG A 69 -6.43 -4.08 -4.74
N ILE A 70 -5.88 -3.04 -5.33
CA ILE A 70 -4.79 -2.26 -4.73
C ILE A 70 -5.19 -0.79 -4.82
N ALA A 71 -5.04 -0.07 -3.71
CA ALA A 71 -5.08 1.38 -3.68
C ALA A 71 -3.68 1.88 -3.33
N TYR A 72 -3.06 2.62 -4.23
CA TYR A 72 -1.70 3.14 -4.05
C TYR A 72 -1.78 4.65 -3.90
N VAL A 73 -1.38 5.16 -2.75
CA VAL A 73 -1.30 6.60 -2.47
C VAL A 73 0.16 7.01 -2.59
N SER A 74 0.46 7.96 -3.46
CA SER A 74 1.84 8.36 -3.76
C SER A 74 2.02 9.86 -3.69
N CYS A 75 3.16 10.29 -3.16
CA CYS A 75 3.61 11.68 -3.22
C CYS A 75 4.67 11.93 -4.30
N ASN A 76 5.06 10.90 -5.06
CA ASN A 76 6.09 10.99 -6.10
C ASN A 76 5.63 10.30 -7.39
N PRO A 77 5.30 11.06 -8.45
CA PRO A 77 4.81 10.48 -9.70
C PRO A 77 5.80 9.53 -10.38
N ALA A 78 7.10 9.79 -10.27
CA ALA A 78 8.11 8.96 -10.91
C ALA A 78 8.16 7.54 -10.31
N THR A 79 8.22 7.43 -8.99
CA THR A 79 8.23 6.12 -8.32
C THR A 79 6.88 5.43 -8.41
N LEU A 80 5.78 6.20 -8.42
CA LEU A 80 4.44 5.66 -8.65
C LEU A 80 4.36 4.98 -10.03
N ALA A 81 4.82 5.65 -11.08
CA ALA A 81 4.81 5.09 -12.43
C ALA A 81 5.65 3.82 -12.51
N ARG A 82 6.82 3.81 -11.88
CA ARG A 82 7.69 2.64 -11.82
C ARG A 82 6.98 1.45 -11.12
N ASP A 83 6.39 1.70 -9.96
CA ASP A 83 5.74 0.64 -9.19
C ASP A 83 4.46 0.14 -9.88
N CYS A 84 3.69 1.03 -10.49
CA CYS A 84 2.52 0.65 -11.28
C CYS A 84 2.90 -0.22 -12.48
N LYS A 85 4.01 0.10 -13.14
CA LYS A 85 4.52 -0.70 -14.26
C LYS A 85 4.88 -2.11 -13.77
N THR A 86 5.54 -2.22 -12.62
CA THR A 86 5.91 -3.50 -12.03
C THR A 86 4.66 -4.31 -11.68
N LEU A 87 3.67 -3.69 -11.04
CA LEU A 87 2.41 -4.35 -10.69
C LEU A 87 1.62 -4.77 -11.93
N ALA A 88 1.64 -3.95 -12.99
CA ALA A 88 0.99 -4.30 -14.26
C ALA A 88 1.61 -5.55 -14.87
N ALA A 89 2.93 -5.69 -14.81
CA ALA A 89 3.62 -6.90 -15.27
C ALA A 89 3.28 -8.12 -14.43
N MET A 90 2.81 -7.92 -13.20
CA MET A 90 2.43 -9.00 -12.26
C MET A 90 0.94 -9.34 -12.29
N GLY A 91 0.17 -8.75 -13.21
CA GLY A 91 -1.23 -9.12 -13.41
C GLY A 91 -2.25 -8.11 -12.86
N TYR A 92 -1.86 -6.88 -12.64
CA TYR A 92 -2.77 -5.82 -12.23
C TYR A 92 -2.99 -4.81 -13.35
N GLU A 93 -4.18 -4.25 -13.44
CA GLU A 93 -4.45 -3.15 -14.36
C GLU A 93 -4.95 -1.92 -13.63
N ILE A 94 -4.59 -0.76 -14.15
CA ILE A 94 -5.00 0.53 -13.59
C ILE A 94 -6.47 0.77 -13.95
N LYS A 95 -7.31 1.04 -12.94
CA LYS A 95 -8.73 1.36 -13.11
C LYS A 95 -8.99 2.85 -12.97
N CYS A 96 -8.25 3.53 -12.10
CA CYS A 96 -8.47 4.94 -11.83
C CYS A 96 -7.17 5.59 -11.38
N VAL A 97 -6.92 6.81 -11.84
CA VAL A 97 -5.83 7.65 -11.35
C VAL A 97 -6.44 8.97 -10.92
N GLN A 98 -6.30 9.31 -9.65
CA GLN A 98 -6.88 10.52 -9.10
C GLN A 98 -5.80 11.35 -8.41
N PRO A 99 -5.37 12.47 -9.02
CA PRO A 99 -4.50 13.42 -8.33
C PRO A 99 -5.30 14.20 -7.28
N VAL A 100 -4.64 14.49 -6.16
CA VAL A 100 -5.21 15.25 -5.06
C VAL A 100 -4.20 16.33 -4.67
N ASP A 101 -4.60 17.58 -4.71
CA ASP A 101 -3.73 18.69 -4.34
C ASP A 101 -3.81 18.95 -2.84
N MET A 102 -3.04 18.18 -2.07
CA MET A 102 -2.99 18.28 -0.61
C MET A 102 -1.97 19.32 -0.13
N PHE A 103 -1.02 19.69 -0.98
CA PHE A 103 0.04 20.64 -0.66
C PHE A 103 -0.06 21.83 -1.60
N CYS A 104 -1.11 22.65 -1.42
CA CYS A 104 -1.38 23.81 -2.25
C CYS A 104 -0.15 24.71 -2.39
N GLU A 105 0.09 25.22 -3.60
CA GLU A 105 1.21 26.11 -3.94
C GLU A 105 2.59 25.43 -3.86
N THR A 106 2.64 24.09 -3.78
CA THR A 106 3.89 23.34 -3.88
C THR A 106 3.91 22.50 -5.14
N ALA A 107 5.08 21.97 -5.52
CA ALA A 107 5.24 21.06 -6.64
C ALA A 107 4.81 19.62 -6.29
N HIS A 108 4.38 19.36 -5.07
CA HIS A 108 4.03 18.03 -4.59
C HIS A 108 2.54 17.78 -4.72
N VAL A 109 2.18 16.74 -5.48
CA VAL A 109 0.80 16.31 -5.69
C VAL A 109 0.68 14.88 -5.19
N GLU A 110 -0.29 14.62 -4.32
CA GLU A 110 -0.67 13.26 -3.97
C GLU A 110 -1.48 12.66 -5.11
N THR A 111 -1.21 11.41 -5.42
CA THR A 111 -1.95 10.69 -6.47
C THR A 111 -2.42 9.36 -5.91
N VAL A 112 -3.69 9.07 -6.09
CA VAL A 112 -4.28 7.78 -5.72
C VAL A 112 -4.49 6.98 -6.99
N VAL A 113 -3.94 5.78 -7.05
CA VAL A 113 -4.13 4.84 -8.16
C VAL A 113 -4.88 3.63 -7.64
N LEU A 114 -5.99 3.30 -8.29
CA LEU A 114 -6.74 2.08 -8.02
C LEU A 114 -6.44 1.05 -9.09
N MET A 115 -6.08 -0.14 -8.66
CA MET A 115 -5.74 -1.25 -9.54
C MET A 115 -6.58 -2.48 -9.20
N SER A 116 -6.89 -3.27 -10.19
CA SER A 116 -7.58 -4.55 -10.04
C SER A 116 -6.74 -5.66 -10.65
N ARG A 117 -6.80 -6.83 -10.01
CA ARG A 117 -6.16 -8.02 -10.55
C ARG A 117 -6.90 -8.47 -11.83
N VAL A 118 -6.14 -8.73 -12.86
CA VAL A 118 -6.68 -9.29 -14.10
C VAL A 118 -6.85 -10.79 -13.90
N GLU A 119 -8.09 -11.25 -13.90
CA GLU A 119 -8.39 -12.67 -13.83
C GLU A 119 -8.30 -13.27 -15.24
N LYS A 120 -7.55 -14.35 -15.33
CA LYS A 120 -7.46 -15.12 -16.58
C LYS A 120 -8.31 -16.39 -16.47
#